data_210e12dcaaa4ee7092c7c22b83737b76
#
_entry.id   210e12dcaaa4ee7092c7c22b83737b76
#
_cell.length_a   1.000
_cell.length_b   1.000
_cell.length_c   1.000
_cell.angle_alpha   90.00
_cell.angle_beta   90.00
_cell.angle_gamma   90.00
#
_symmetry.space_group_name_H-M   'P 1'
#
loop_
_entity.id
_entity.type
_entity.pdbx_description
1 polymer ?
#
loop_
_entity_poly.entity_id
_entity_poly.type
_entity_poly.pdbx_seq_one_letter_code
_entity_poly.pdbx_strand_id
1 'polypeptide(L)'
;MADSYDIAIVGAGITGCAIARQLARYEQSICVIEADNDIALGASKANGGLVHAGYDPAPGTMKARVNARGCELYSRWSDELGFLFRRTGSMVLGFSDEERATLERLMANGSANGVPELEIVDAGRIRELEPRANEQATCALWCPSTGYVDPFEVAIACAENAAANGATFLRGAPVQAIDVLLSNAPMQVGRTGISEQPARFAIHTSKGTVRSRVLINAAGNGAAAISRMAGAEEFRIAWRQGNIAVLDKEPRAIMPLYPVPTPVSKGVIVTGTVHDNTVITATAAMRDPGDVDTYAADVDALLAGARKLVPDLDTRRIVRTFAGGRAVIEGLNDFLIGPSAKVPGLFHAAGIQSPGVASAPAVAELMDRILLQAGVQLTERPDWQPVRHAPADFDRSPIEQQERLIEADPAWGRIVCRCETVPEAEIVAAIHRVPGAVSVEGVKRRCRAGMGRCQSGFCQSRVVRILARELGCGPEDVLLEDRGSWIVDGRLKEGR
;
A
#
# COMPACT_ATOMS: atom_id res chain seq x y z
N MET A 1 -27.23 16.21 7.54
CA MET A 1 -27.99 15.15 6.84
C MET A 1 -27.04 13.99 6.62
N ALA A 2 -27.49 12.74 6.70
CA ALA A 2 -26.62 11.60 6.41
C ALA A 2 -26.36 11.56 4.89
N ASP A 3 -25.10 11.57 4.48
CA ASP A 3 -24.74 11.44 3.08
C ASP A 3 -25.04 10.01 2.61
N SER A 4 -25.64 9.87 1.43
CA SER A 4 -26.05 8.58 0.87
C SER A 4 -25.24 8.27 -0.39
N TYR A 5 -24.70 7.05 -0.45
CA TYR A 5 -23.87 6.55 -1.56
C TYR A 5 -24.36 5.19 -2.03
N ASP A 6 -24.02 4.80 -3.25
CA ASP A 6 -24.27 3.45 -3.73
C ASP A 6 -23.35 2.44 -3.03
N ILE A 7 -22.08 2.79 -2.91
CA ILE A 7 -21.02 1.92 -2.40
C ILE A 7 -20.25 2.64 -1.31
N ALA A 8 -20.17 2.06 -0.12
CA ALA A 8 -19.22 2.45 0.92
C ALA A 8 -18.08 1.44 1.00
N ILE A 9 -16.84 1.93 1.06
CA ILE A 9 -15.63 1.12 1.24
C ILE A 9 -15.02 1.53 2.58
N VAL A 10 -14.86 0.60 3.52
CA VAL A 10 -14.20 0.86 4.80
C VAL A 10 -12.74 0.46 4.72
N GLY A 11 -11.87 1.46 4.88
CA GLY A 11 -10.41 1.36 4.81
C GLY A 11 -9.82 1.94 3.53
N ALA A 12 -8.92 2.93 3.68
CA ALA A 12 -8.17 3.56 2.60
C ALA A 12 -6.70 3.07 2.53
N GLY A 13 -6.46 1.79 2.82
CA GLY A 13 -5.22 1.12 2.47
C GLY A 13 -5.13 0.84 0.97
N ILE A 14 -4.01 0.25 0.51
CA ILE A 14 -3.79 -0.03 -0.91
C ILE A 14 -4.95 -0.83 -1.54
N THR A 15 -5.54 -1.78 -0.82
CA THR A 15 -6.66 -2.60 -1.30
C THR A 15 -7.93 -1.77 -1.48
N GLY A 16 -8.32 -0.97 -0.47
CA GLY A 16 -9.50 -0.12 -0.55
C GLY A 16 -9.38 0.97 -1.62
N CYS A 17 -8.20 1.60 -1.74
CA CYS A 17 -7.92 2.59 -2.78
C CYS A 17 -7.93 1.96 -4.19
N ALA A 18 -7.39 0.75 -4.37
CA ALA A 18 -7.44 0.03 -5.63
C ALA A 18 -8.88 -0.32 -6.04
N ILE A 19 -9.70 -0.80 -5.08
CA ILE A 19 -11.12 -1.09 -5.31
C ILE A 19 -11.88 0.20 -5.65
N ALA A 20 -11.62 1.30 -4.92
CA ALA A 20 -12.24 2.60 -5.20
C ALA A 20 -11.93 3.08 -6.63
N ARG A 21 -10.66 2.99 -7.06
CA ARG A 21 -10.25 3.31 -8.43
C ARG A 21 -10.98 2.44 -9.46
N GLN A 22 -11.02 1.14 -9.25
CA GLN A 22 -11.66 0.21 -10.19
C GLN A 22 -13.16 0.50 -10.32
N LEU A 23 -13.84 0.79 -9.20
CA LEU A 23 -15.27 1.05 -9.18
C LEU A 23 -15.64 2.46 -9.63
N ALA A 24 -14.72 3.45 -9.55
CA ALA A 24 -14.94 4.80 -10.03
C ALA A 24 -15.11 4.90 -11.55
N ARG A 25 -14.85 3.81 -12.29
CA ARG A 25 -15.18 3.69 -13.72
C ARG A 25 -16.69 3.59 -14.00
N TYR A 26 -17.49 3.42 -12.95
CA TYR A 26 -18.94 3.33 -13.03
C TYR A 26 -19.62 4.59 -12.49
N GLU A 27 -20.88 4.80 -12.85
CA GLU A 27 -21.68 5.96 -12.44
C GLU A 27 -22.05 5.95 -10.94
N GLN A 28 -21.90 4.80 -10.28
CA GLN A 28 -22.24 4.61 -8.87
C GLN A 28 -21.39 5.52 -7.99
N SER A 29 -22.06 6.20 -7.06
CA SER A 29 -21.40 7.05 -6.07
C SER A 29 -20.65 6.22 -5.03
N ILE A 30 -19.40 6.61 -4.75
CA ILE A 30 -18.50 5.87 -3.86
C ILE A 30 -18.05 6.77 -2.70
N CYS A 31 -18.14 6.23 -1.47
CA CYS A 31 -17.49 6.82 -0.30
C CYS A 31 -16.48 5.83 0.29
N VAL A 32 -15.22 6.27 0.39
CA VAL A 32 -14.17 5.56 1.12
C VAL A 32 -14.06 6.16 2.51
N ILE A 33 -14.26 5.33 3.54
CA ILE A 33 -14.26 5.73 4.96
C ILE A 33 -12.95 5.25 5.58
N GLU A 34 -12.13 6.18 6.06
CA GLU A 34 -10.84 5.89 6.68
C GLU A 34 -10.81 6.37 8.13
N ALA A 35 -10.32 5.52 9.02
CA ALA A 35 -10.23 5.82 10.44
C ALA A 35 -9.17 6.91 10.72
N ASP A 36 -8.05 6.82 10.04
CA ASP A 36 -6.91 7.71 10.18
C ASP A 36 -7.10 9.01 9.40
N ASN A 37 -6.27 10.01 9.68
CA ASN A 37 -6.35 11.34 9.03
C ASN A 37 -5.83 11.36 7.59
N ASP A 38 -5.15 10.29 7.14
CA ASP A 38 -4.63 10.17 5.79
C ASP A 38 -4.80 8.73 5.28
N ILE A 39 -4.56 8.52 3.99
CA ILE A 39 -4.60 7.21 3.33
C ILE A 39 -3.30 6.43 3.50
N ALA A 40 -3.37 5.11 3.37
CA ALA A 40 -2.24 4.18 3.43
C ALA A 40 -1.51 4.11 4.79
N LEU A 41 -2.11 4.52 5.91
CA LEU A 41 -1.43 4.57 7.23
C LEU A 41 -1.25 3.21 7.90
N GLY A 42 -2.00 2.19 7.49
CA GLY A 42 -1.85 0.83 8.01
C GLY A 42 -0.67 0.05 7.41
N ALA A 43 -0.87 -1.24 7.15
CA ALA A 43 0.14 -2.12 6.55
C ALA A 43 0.65 -1.64 5.18
N SER A 44 -0.08 -0.76 4.50
CA SER A 44 0.27 -0.22 3.18
C SER A 44 1.51 0.66 3.20
N LYS A 45 1.83 1.39 4.30
CA LYS A 45 3.07 2.15 4.43
C LYS A 45 4.23 1.33 4.99
N ALA A 46 3.97 0.18 5.58
CA ALA A 46 4.94 -0.58 6.36
C ALA A 46 5.19 -1.97 5.75
N ASN A 47 5.73 -1.99 4.53
CA ASN A 47 6.10 -3.20 3.80
C ASN A 47 7.27 -2.91 2.83
N GLY A 48 7.80 -3.94 2.19
CA GLY A 48 8.96 -3.83 1.30
C GLY A 48 8.65 -3.39 -0.15
N GLY A 49 7.41 -3.07 -0.49
CA GLY A 49 7.03 -2.61 -1.84
C GLY A 49 7.17 -3.67 -2.94
N LEU A 50 7.22 -4.95 -2.60
CA LEU A 50 7.48 -6.02 -3.56
C LEU A 50 6.24 -6.38 -4.38
N VAL A 51 6.40 -6.39 -5.69
CA VAL A 51 5.42 -6.89 -6.65
C VAL A 51 5.80 -8.32 -7.00
N HIS A 52 5.38 -9.26 -6.13
CA HIS A 52 5.63 -10.70 -6.29
C HIS A 52 4.92 -11.25 -7.53
N ALA A 53 5.57 -12.14 -8.27
CA ALA A 53 5.01 -12.70 -9.50
C ALA A 53 3.91 -13.77 -9.29
N GLY A 54 3.94 -14.51 -8.16
CA GLY A 54 2.91 -15.51 -7.89
C GLY A 54 3.40 -16.97 -7.82
N TYR A 55 4.70 -17.23 -7.74
CA TYR A 55 5.25 -18.58 -7.64
C TYR A 55 5.17 -19.20 -6.23
N ASP A 56 5.01 -18.37 -5.18
CA ASP A 56 4.99 -18.82 -3.79
C ASP A 56 3.61 -19.36 -3.32
N PRO A 57 2.46 -18.73 -3.65
CA PRO A 57 1.17 -19.24 -3.22
C PRO A 57 0.85 -20.61 -3.81
N ALA A 58 0.26 -21.50 -2.99
CA ALA A 58 -0.21 -22.79 -3.46
C ALA A 58 -1.29 -22.64 -4.55
N PRO A 59 -1.23 -23.41 -5.64
CA PRO A 59 -2.25 -23.37 -6.69
C PRO A 59 -3.66 -23.62 -6.14
N GLY A 60 -4.65 -22.93 -6.70
CA GLY A 60 -6.05 -23.02 -6.29
C GLY A 60 -6.44 -22.10 -5.14
N THR A 61 -5.50 -21.44 -4.46
CA THR A 61 -5.79 -20.46 -3.40
C THR A 61 -6.21 -19.10 -3.98
N MET A 62 -6.91 -18.30 -3.18
CA MET A 62 -7.24 -16.93 -3.55
C MET A 62 -5.98 -16.08 -3.78
N LYS A 63 -4.95 -16.26 -2.95
CA LYS A 63 -3.64 -15.63 -3.14
C LYS A 63 -3.05 -15.94 -4.52
N ALA A 64 -3.05 -17.20 -4.94
CA ALA A 64 -2.55 -17.62 -6.26
C ALA A 64 -3.34 -16.93 -7.38
N ARG A 65 -4.68 -16.96 -7.27
CA ARG A 65 -5.60 -16.38 -8.26
C ARG A 65 -5.36 -14.90 -8.51
N VAL A 66 -5.06 -14.11 -7.46
CA VAL A 66 -4.94 -12.65 -7.58
C VAL A 66 -3.48 -12.18 -7.70
N ASN A 67 -2.47 -12.99 -7.32
CA ASN A 67 -1.08 -12.53 -7.32
C ASN A 67 -0.50 -12.42 -8.73
N ALA A 68 -0.53 -13.49 -9.53
CA ALA A 68 0.03 -13.48 -10.88
C ALA A 68 -0.66 -12.40 -11.74
N ARG A 69 -2.01 -12.35 -11.71
CA ARG A 69 -2.78 -11.32 -12.42
C ARG A 69 -2.47 -9.91 -11.92
N GLY A 70 -2.29 -9.72 -10.61
CA GLY A 70 -1.93 -8.41 -10.03
C GLY A 70 -0.56 -7.94 -10.53
N CYS A 71 0.44 -8.83 -10.52
CA CYS A 71 1.78 -8.52 -11.03
C CYS A 71 1.76 -8.11 -12.52
N GLU A 72 0.97 -8.81 -13.34
CA GLU A 72 0.77 -8.45 -14.75
C GLU A 72 0.21 -7.02 -14.91
N LEU A 73 -0.78 -6.66 -14.09
CA LEU A 73 -1.47 -5.37 -14.16
C LEU A 73 -0.61 -4.17 -13.77
N TYR A 74 0.46 -4.39 -13.01
CA TYR A 74 1.27 -3.28 -12.49
C TYR A 74 1.88 -2.39 -13.57
N SER A 75 2.32 -2.94 -14.70
CA SER A 75 2.87 -2.11 -15.80
C SER A 75 1.82 -1.15 -16.33
N ARG A 76 0.61 -1.66 -16.65
CA ARG A 76 -0.49 -0.82 -17.11
C ARG A 76 -0.89 0.22 -16.06
N TRP A 77 -1.01 -0.17 -14.79
CA TRP A 77 -1.39 0.76 -13.74
C TRP A 77 -0.31 1.82 -13.47
N SER A 78 0.97 1.47 -13.61
CA SER A 78 2.06 2.43 -13.54
C SER A 78 1.96 3.48 -14.63
N ASP A 79 1.70 3.07 -15.88
CA ASP A 79 1.52 3.97 -17.02
C ASP A 79 0.29 4.87 -16.85
N GLU A 80 -0.85 4.31 -16.43
CA GLU A 80 -2.11 5.05 -16.24
C GLU A 80 -2.04 6.01 -15.04
N LEU A 81 -1.39 5.62 -13.94
CA LEU A 81 -1.40 6.37 -12.68
C LEU A 81 -0.14 7.18 -12.40
N GLY A 82 0.93 6.97 -13.19
CA GLY A 82 2.17 7.72 -13.10
C GLY A 82 2.96 7.49 -11.80
N PHE A 83 2.77 6.35 -11.13
CA PHE A 83 3.67 5.93 -10.06
C PHE A 83 4.83 5.11 -10.61
N LEU A 84 5.93 5.07 -9.87
CA LEU A 84 7.11 4.35 -10.31
C LEU A 84 6.98 2.85 -10.06
N PHE A 85 7.22 2.06 -11.11
CA PHE A 85 7.35 0.61 -11.04
C PHE A 85 8.66 0.18 -11.72
N ARG A 86 9.52 -0.52 -11.00
CA ARG A 86 10.73 -1.13 -11.58
C ARG A 86 10.56 -2.63 -11.64
N ARG A 87 10.46 -3.15 -12.85
CA ARG A 87 10.49 -4.58 -13.15
C ARG A 87 11.94 -5.01 -13.28
N THR A 88 12.50 -5.59 -12.23
CA THR A 88 13.92 -5.99 -12.13
C THR A 88 14.13 -7.49 -12.23
N GLY A 89 13.07 -8.25 -12.16
CA GLY A 89 13.14 -9.65 -11.81
C GLY A 89 13.44 -9.87 -10.33
N SER A 90 13.58 -11.14 -9.93
CA SER A 90 13.96 -11.54 -8.57
C SER A 90 14.59 -12.92 -8.56
N MET A 91 15.37 -13.24 -7.53
CA MET A 91 15.92 -14.57 -7.33
C MET A 91 15.60 -15.11 -5.94
N VAL A 92 15.20 -16.38 -5.86
CA VAL A 92 15.20 -17.16 -4.62
C VAL A 92 16.48 -17.98 -4.62
N LEU A 93 17.43 -17.64 -3.75
CA LEU A 93 18.77 -18.26 -3.71
C LEU A 93 18.72 -19.59 -2.98
N GLY A 94 19.34 -20.63 -3.56
CA GLY A 94 19.56 -21.95 -2.96
C GLY A 94 21.04 -22.22 -2.73
N PHE A 95 21.35 -22.84 -1.60
CA PHE A 95 22.71 -23.13 -1.13
C PHE A 95 22.97 -24.62 -0.95
N SER A 96 21.97 -25.50 -1.22
CA SER A 96 22.08 -26.93 -1.12
C SER A 96 21.13 -27.65 -2.08
N ASP A 97 21.32 -28.96 -2.26
CA ASP A 97 20.43 -29.79 -3.08
C ASP A 97 19.01 -29.88 -2.49
N GLU A 98 18.87 -29.85 -1.16
CA GLU A 98 17.56 -29.80 -0.49
C GLU A 98 16.83 -28.50 -0.78
N GLU A 99 17.55 -27.38 -0.76
CA GLU A 99 17.00 -26.06 -1.12
C GLU A 99 16.64 -26.03 -2.61
N ARG A 100 17.42 -26.68 -3.50
CA ARG A 100 17.09 -26.82 -4.92
C ARG A 100 15.74 -27.52 -5.15
N ALA A 101 15.47 -28.61 -4.44
CA ALA A 101 14.17 -29.31 -4.53
C ALA A 101 13.00 -28.38 -4.14
N THR A 102 13.22 -27.45 -3.19
CA THR A 102 12.22 -26.42 -2.85
C THR A 102 12.04 -25.40 -3.97
N LEU A 103 13.11 -24.98 -4.66
CA LEU A 103 13.03 -24.08 -5.81
C LEU A 103 12.24 -24.72 -6.97
N GLU A 104 12.45 -26.00 -7.24
CA GLU A 104 11.72 -26.77 -8.26
C GLU A 104 10.22 -26.83 -7.95
N ARG A 105 9.85 -27.03 -6.68
CA ARG A 105 8.46 -26.96 -6.23
C ARG A 105 7.86 -25.56 -6.41
N LEU A 106 8.60 -24.48 -6.08
CA LEU A 106 8.16 -23.10 -6.32
C LEU A 106 7.97 -22.82 -7.81
N MET A 107 8.87 -23.32 -8.65
CA MET A 107 8.74 -23.23 -10.11
C MET A 107 7.48 -23.93 -10.61
N ALA A 108 7.20 -25.14 -10.12
CA ALA A 108 5.98 -25.86 -10.46
C ALA A 108 4.71 -25.12 -10.03
N ASN A 109 4.68 -24.57 -8.80
CA ASN A 109 3.59 -23.74 -8.34
C ASN A 109 3.39 -22.50 -9.22
N GLY A 110 4.49 -21.81 -9.54
CA GLY A 110 4.45 -20.63 -10.38
C GLY A 110 3.91 -20.90 -11.78
N SER A 111 4.37 -22.00 -12.40
CA SER A 111 3.86 -22.46 -13.69
C SER A 111 2.36 -22.76 -13.64
N ALA A 112 1.89 -23.45 -12.59
CA ALA A 112 0.47 -23.72 -12.37
C ALA A 112 -0.36 -22.46 -12.11
N ASN A 113 0.24 -21.42 -11.53
CA ASN A 113 -0.39 -20.11 -11.28
C ASN A 113 -0.31 -19.16 -12.49
N GLY A 114 0.31 -19.58 -13.61
CA GLY A 114 0.45 -18.77 -14.82
C GLY A 114 1.57 -17.72 -14.77
N VAL A 115 2.58 -17.91 -13.91
CA VAL A 115 3.76 -17.02 -13.88
C VAL A 115 4.65 -17.33 -15.07
N PRO A 116 4.96 -16.35 -15.94
CA PRO A 116 5.77 -16.59 -17.13
C PRO A 116 7.27 -16.67 -16.81
N GLU A 117 8.02 -17.36 -17.68
CA GLU A 117 9.48 -17.28 -17.80
C GLU A 117 10.25 -17.62 -16.51
N LEU A 118 9.73 -18.56 -15.70
CA LEU A 118 10.43 -19.06 -14.52
C LEU A 118 11.56 -20.01 -14.93
N GLU A 119 12.74 -19.82 -14.34
CA GLU A 119 13.94 -20.62 -14.64
C GLU A 119 14.72 -20.95 -13.36
N ILE A 120 15.24 -22.20 -13.28
CA ILE A 120 16.27 -22.53 -12.29
C ILE A 120 17.64 -22.25 -12.92
N VAL A 121 18.32 -21.25 -12.40
CA VAL A 121 19.63 -20.78 -12.88
C VAL A 121 20.77 -21.31 -11.99
N ASP A 122 21.96 -21.44 -12.58
CA ASP A 122 23.19 -21.83 -11.89
C ASP A 122 23.94 -20.64 -11.27
N ALA A 123 25.02 -20.93 -10.55
CA ALA A 123 25.86 -19.93 -9.90
C ALA A 123 26.50 -18.92 -10.88
N GLY A 124 26.79 -19.31 -12.11
CA GLY A 124 27.30 -18.43 -13.16
C GLY A 124 26.27 -17.37 -13.51
N ARG A 125 25.06 -17.80 -13.80
CA ARG A 125 23.96 -16.92 -14.16
C ARG A 125 23.50 -16.03 -13.00
N ILE A 126 23.55 -16.50 -11.75
CA ILE A 126 23.29 -15.70 -10.55
C ILE A 126 24.22 -14.47 -10.53
N ARG A 127 25.54 -14.69 -10.69
CA ARG A 127 26.55 -13.60 -10.67
C ARG A 127 26.38 -12.60 -11.83
N GLU A 128 25.93 -13.04 -12.99
CA GLU A 128 25.63 -12.16 -14.11
C GLU A 128 24.43 -11.27 -13.83
N LEU A 129 23.34 -11.83 -13.27
CA LEU A 129 22.10 -11.12 -13.00
C LEU A 129 22.23 -10.16 -11.80
N GLU A 130 22.85 -10.63 -10.71
CA GLU A 130 23.08 -9.84 -9.49
C GLU A 130 24.46 -10.14 -8.90
N PRO A 131 25.48 -9.33 -9.25
CA PRO A 131 26.86 -9.52 -8.80
C PRO A 131 27.04 -9.43 -7.28
N ARG A 132 26.09 -8.86 -6.56
CA ARG A 132 26.14 -8.73 -5.09
C ARG A 132 25.51 -9.91 -4.36
N ALA A 133 24.86 -10.83 -5.08
CA ALA A 133 24.34 -12.05 -4.47
C ALA A 133 25.47 -12.88 -3.86
N ASN A 134 25.18 -13.58 -2.77
CA ASN A 134 26.16 -14.42 -2.08
C ASN A 134 26.76 -15.46 -3.05
N GLU A 135 28.10 -15.44 -3.21
CA GLU A 135 28.87 -16.31 -4.09
C GLU A 135 28.73 -17.81 -3.75
N GLN A 136 28.31 -18.13 -2.52
CA GLN A 136 28.04 -19.51 -2.08
C GLN A 136 26.71 -20.06 -2.59
N ALA A 137 25.84 -19.24 -3.21
CA ALA A 137 24.62 -19.72 -3.84
C ALA A 137 24.94 -20.60 -5.04
N THR A 138 24.44 -21.84 -5.03
CA THR A 138 24.69 -22.82 -6.07
C THR A 138 23.65 -22.83 -7.17
N CYS A 139 22.43 -22.41 -6.85
CA CYS A 139 21.31 -22.30 -7.78
C CYS A 139 20.32 -21.20 -7.31
N ALA A 140 19.45 -20.76 -8.20
CA ALA A 140 18.36 -19.85 -7.84
C ALA A 140 17.13 -20.07 -8.72
N LEU A 141 15.94 -19.82 -8.19
CA LEU A 141 14.75 -19.61 -9.01
C LEU A 141 14.75 -18.16 -9.48
N TRP A 142 14.99 -17.95 -10.75
CA TRP A 142 14.88 -16.66 -11.44
C TRP A 142 13.47 -16.41 -11.92
N CYS A 143 12.95 -15.21 -11.64
CA CYS A 143 11.64 -14.76 -12.08
C CYS A 143 11.73 -13.36 -12.65
N PRO A 144 11.71 -13.13 -13.97
CA PRO A 144 11.89 -11.83 -14.62
C PRO A 144 10.70 -10.88 -14.40
N SER A 145 9.50 -11.40 -14.14
CA SER A 145 8.28 -10.60 -14.02
C SER A 145 8.13 -9.85 -12.69
N THR A 146 8.89 -10.22 -11.66
CA THR A 146 8.90 -9.55 -10.35
C THR A 146 9.49 -8.13 -10.44
N GLY A 147 9.06 -7.25 -9.54
CA GLY A 147 9.60 -5.91 -9.40
C GLY A 147 9.28 -5.29 -8.05
N TYR A 148 9.43 -3.99 -7.95
CA TYR A 148 9.07 -3.24 -6.75
C TYR A 148 8.48 -1.86 -7.07
N VAL A 149 7.69 -1.36 -6.13
CA VAL A 149 7.02 -0.06 -6.15
C VAL A 149 7.22 0.65 -4.82
N ASP A 150 6.82 1.90 -4.76
CA ASP A 150 6.52 2.56 -3.50
C ASP A 150 5.04 2.28 -3.13
N PRO A 151 4.76 1.45 -2.10
CA PRO A 151 3.41 0.93 -1.88
C PRO A 151 2.41 1.98 -1.42
N PHE A 152 2.86 3.03 -0.72
CA PHE A 152 1.99 4.14 -0.34
C PHE A 152 1.74 5.07 -1.53
N GLU A 153 2.69 5.25 -2.45
CA GLU A 153 2.48 5.99 -3.69
C GLU A 153 1.40 5.33 -4.56
N VAL A 154 1.42 3.99 -4.68
CA VAL A 154 0.37 3.24 -5.39
C VAL A 154 -1.01 3.50 -4.78
N ALA A 155 -1.13 3.45 -3.45
CA ALA A 155 -2.39 3.72 -2.76
C ALA A 155 -2.85 5.17 -2.98
N ILE A 156 -1.93 6.14 -2.88
CA ILE A 156 -2.21 7.57 -3.12
C ILE A 156 -2.65 7.80 -4.57
N ALA A 157 -1.94 7.22 -5.54
CA ALA A 157 -2.26 7.35 -6.95
C ALA A 157 -3.65 6.78 -7.29
N CYS A 158 -4.00 5.63 -6.71
CA CYS A 158 -5.34 5.05 -6.83
C CYS A 158 -6.41 5.96 -6.21
N ALA A 159 -6.16 6.51 -5.02
CA ALA A 159 -7.09 7.39 -4.34
C ALA A 159 -7.31 8.71 -5.10
N GLU A 160 -6.25 9.34 -5.58
CA GLU A 160 -6.31 10.57 -6.38
C GLU A 160 -7.08 10.34 -7.69
N ASN A 161 -6.83 9.23 -8.39
CA ASN A 161 -7.57 8.88 -9.60
C ASN A 161 -9.05 8.58 -9.30
N ALA A 162 -9.35 7.84 -8.23
CA ALA A 162 -10.73 7.60 -7.81
C ALA A 162 -11.46 8.91 -7.46
N ALA A 163 -10.80 9.82 -6.74
CA ALA A 163 -11.37 11.13 -6.39
C ALA A 163 -11.60 12.01 -7.61
N ALA A 164 -10.67 12.04 -8.58
CA ALA A 164 -10.83 12.74 -9.85
C ALA A 164 -12.02 12.21 -10.67
N ASN A 165 -12.42 10.96 -10.44
CA ASN A 165 -13.60 10.32 -11.03
C ASN A 165 -14.82 10.30 -10.07
N GLY A 166 -14.84 11.18 -9.06
CA GLY A 166 -16.02 11.44 -8.24
C GLY A 166 -16.14 10.63 -6.95
N ALA A 167 -15.16 9.78 -6.58
CA ALA A 167 -15.17 9.10 -5.29
C ALA A 167 -14.86 10.09 -4.14
N THR A 168 -15.62 9.97 -3.06
CA THR A 168 -15.43 10.77 -1.83
C THR A 168 -14.53 10.01 -0.84
N PHE A 169 -13.59 10.70 -0.21
CA PHE A 169 -12.73 10.15 0.84
C PHE A 169 -13.04 10.83 2.18
N LEU A 170 -13.68 10.12 3.10
CA LEU A 170 -13.97 10.57 4.47
C LEU A 170 -12.88 10.05 5.41
N ARG A 171 -11.86 10.87 5.65
CA ARG A 171 -10.69 10.56 6.50
C ARG A 171 -10.89 11.04 7.93
N GLY A 172 -10.16 10.44 8.89
CA GLY A 172 -10.30 10.73 10.32
C GLY A 172 -11.70 10.39 10.84
N ALA A 173 -12.31 9.35 10.27
CA ALA A 173 -13.69 8.97 10.48
C ALA A 173 -13.79 7.48 10.90
N PRO A 174 -13.23 7.08 12.05
CA PRO A 174 -13.34 5.70 12.53
C PRO A 174 -14.81 5.28 12.63
N VAL A 175 -15.11 4.11 12.07
CA VAL A 175 -16.43 3.48 12.16
C VAL A 175 -16.67 3.04 13.61
N GLN A 176 -17.79 3.43 14.18
CA GLN A 176 -18.18 3.16 15.56
C GLN A 176 -19.29 2.11 15.66
N ALA A 177 -20.21 2.09 14.69
CA ALA A 177 -21.28 1.10 14.61
C ALA A 177 -21.78 0.99 13.15
N ILE A 178 -22.44 -0.13 12.84
CA ILE A 178 -23.06 -0.36 11.54
C ILE A 178 -24.46 -0.95 11.78
N ASP A 179 -25.49 -0.23 11.33
CA ASP A 179 -26.85 -0.75 11.31
C ASP A 179 -27.16 -1.36 9.93
N VAL A 180 -27.64 -2.60 9.93
CA VAL A 180 -28.14 -3.28 8.74
C VAL A 180 -29.65 -3.04 8.62
N LEU A 181 -30.03 -2.14 7.73
CA LEU A 181 -31.39 -1.61 7.63
C LEU A 181 -32.36 -2.56 6.86
N LEU A 182 -31.81 -3.35 5.93
CA LEU A 182 -32.59 -4.27 5.05
C LEU A 182 -31.89 -5.62 4.98
N SER A 183 -32.15 -6.51 5.94
CA SER A 183 -31.48 -7.80 6.01
C SER A 183 -31.91 -8.82 4.95
N ASN A 184 -33.17 -8.78 4.47
CA ASN A 184 -33.76 -9.87 3.68
C ASN A 184 -34.25 -9.49 2.26
N ALA A 185 -34.08 -8.24 1.80
CA ALA A 185 -34.47 -7.88 0.44
C ALA A 185 -33.37 -8.30 -0.57
N PRO A 186 -33.73 -8.85 -1.74
CA PRO A 186 -32.77 -9.14 -2.80
C PRO A 186 -32.04 -7.87 -3.24
N MET A 187 -30.77 -8.01 -3.63
CA MET A 187 -29.98 -6.90 -4.11
C MET A 187 -30.41 -6.56 -5.55
N GLN A 188 -31.39 -5.66 -5.67
CA GLN A 188 -31.74 -5.03 -6.95
C GLN A 188 -31.18 -3.60 -6.91
N VAL A 189 -30.14 -3.33 -7.64
CA VAL A 189 -29.65 -1.96 -7.89
C VAL A 189 -30.23 -1.55 -9.25
N GLY A 190 -31.28 -0.73 -9.24
CA GLY A 190 -32.01 -0.32 -10.44
C GLY A 190 -31.21 0.61 -11.35
N ARG A 191 -31.66 0.70 -12.58
CA ARG A 191 -31.12 1.53 -13.68
C ARG A 191 -31.24 3.05 -13.48
N THR A 192 -31.98 3.49 -12.51
CA THR A 192 -32.23 4.89 -12.19
C THR A 192 -31.46 5.29 -10.94
N GLY A 193 -30.86 6.48 -10.99
CA GLY A 193 -29.94 6.99 -9.99
C GLY A 193 -30.38 6.86 -8.52
N ILE A 194 -29.46 7.14 -7.63
CA ILE A 194 -29.44 6.99 -6.17
C ILE A 194 -30.75 7.32 -5.43
N SER A 195 -31.66 8.10 -6.02
CA SER A 195 -32.81 8.69 -5.32
C SER A 195 -33.94 7.74 -4.96
N GLU A 196 -34.00 6.53 -5.52
CA GLU A 196 -35.23 5.71 -5.44
C GLU A 196 -35.15 4.39 -4.66
N GLN A 197 -33.94 3.94 -4.24
CA GLN A 197 -33.81 2.73 -3.44
C GLN A 197 -33.28 2.99 -2.03
N PRO A 198 -33.85 2.35 -0.99
CA PRO A 198 -33.42 2.58 0.39
C PRO A 198 -31.99 2.02 0.62
N ALA A 199 -31.22 2.75 1.42
CA ALA A 199 -29.91 2.29 1.89
C ALA A 199 -30.05 0.98 2.68
N ARG A 200 -29.06 0.07 2.55
CA ARG A 200 -28.96 -1.16 3.35
C ARG A 200 -28.21 -0.97 4.63
N PHE A 201 -27.25 -0.08 4.63
CA PHE A 201 -26.32 0.16 5.73
C PHE A 201 -26.41 1.61 6.19
N ALA A 202 -26.42 1.82 7.51
CA ALA A 202 -26.08 3.08 8.13
C ALA A 202 -24.77 2.88 8.91
N ILE A 203 -23.72 3.51 8.43
CA ILE A 203 -22.35 3.39 8.95
C ILE A 203 -22.09 4.63 9.80
N HIS A 204 -22.07 4.46 11.12
CA HIS A 204 -21.85 5.54 12.08
C HIS A 204 -20.36 5.76 12.29
N THR A 205 -19.91 6.96 12.04
CA THR A 205 -18.52 7.38 12.22
C THR A 205 -18.41 8.55 13.21
N SER A 206 -17.20 8.86 13.64
CA SER A 206 -16.96 10.07 14.45
C SER A 206 -17.30 11.39 13.76
N LYS A 207 -17.51 11.37 12.43
CA LYS A 207 -17.84 12.54 11.61
C LYS A 207 -19.29 12.57 11.09
N GLY A 208 -20.11 11.64 11.56
CA GLY A 208 -21.50 11.52 11.12
C GLY A 208 -21.81 10.15 10.51
N THR A 209 -23.01 10.01 9.96
CA THR A 209 -23.51 8.74 9.42
C THR A 209 -23.46 8.73 7.90
N VAL A 210 -22.76 7.74 7.34
CA VAL A 210 -22.76 7.42 5.92
C VAL A 210 -23.78 6.31 5.66
N ARG A 211 -24.65 6.49 4.67
CA ARG A 211 -25.60 5.47 4.23
C ARG A 211 -25.16 4.86 2.91
N SER A 212 -25.28 3.54 2.76
CA SER A 212 -24.96 2.89 1.49
C SER A 212 -25.83 1.68 1.18
N ARG A 213 -25.86 1.27 -0.09
CA ARG A 213 -26.49 0.03 -0.55
C ARG A 213 -25.55 -1.15 -0.50
N VAL A 214 -24.30 -0.90 -0.82
CA VAL A 214 -23.21 -1.88 -0.79
C VAL A 214 -22.18 -1.42 0.25
N LEU A 215 -21.69 -2.37 1.03
CA LEU A 215 -20.60 -2.16 1.99
C LEU A 215 -19.43 -3.10 1.65
N ILE A 216 -18.25 -2.54 1.39
CA ILE A 216 -17.02 -3.30 1.15
C ILE A 216 -16.10 -3.13 2.36
N ASN A 217 -15.81 -4.22 3.04
CA ASN A 217 -14.89 -4.28 4.16
C ASN A 217 -13.46 -4.51 3.66
N ALA A 218 -12.69 -3.44 3.51
CA ALA A 218 -11.26 -3.43 3.15
C ALA A 218 -10.39 -2.87 4.30
N ALA A 219 -10.87 -3.00 5.55
CA ALA A 219 -10.30 -2.34 6.73
C ALA A 219 -9.01 -2.97 7.28
N GLY A 220 -8.33 -3.85 6.53
CA GLY A 220 -7.04 -4.42 6.90
C GLY A 220 -7.09 -5.08 8.28
N ASN A 221 -6.29 -4.59 9.23
CA ASN A 221 -6.28 -5.10 10.60
C ASN A 221 -7.59 -4.84 11.36
N GLY A 222 -8.40 -3.87 10.95
CA GLY A 222 -9.73 -3.58 11.49
C GLY A 222 -10.86 -4.44 10.91
N ALA A 223 -10.59 -5.28 9.92
CA ALA A 223 -11.63 -5.98 9.16
C ALA A 223 -12.53 -6.88 10.02
N ALA A 224 -11.99 -7.52 11.04
CA ALA A 224 -12.78 -8.35 11.97
C ALA A 224 -13.78 -7.51 12.80
N ALA A 225 -13.38 -6.30 13.19
CA ALA A 225 -14.27 -5.39 13.93
C ALA A 225 -15.42 -4.91 13.02
N ILE A 226 -15.13 -4.52 11.79
CA ILE A 226 -16.16 -4.11 10.81
C ILE A 226 -17.13 -5.25 10.52
N SER A 227 -16.63 -6.48 10.32
CA SER A 227 -17.47 -7.66 10.12
C SER A 227 -18.42 -7.88 11.29
N ARG A 228 -17.92 -7.81 12.53
CA ARG A 228 -18.70 -7.97 13.74
C ARG A 228 -19.74 -6.87 13.94
N MET A 229 -19.37 -5.60 13.69
CA MET A 229 -20.31 -4.47 13.77
C MET A 229 -21.51 -4.64 12.82
N ALA A 230 -21.29 -5.23 11.66
CA ALA A 230 -22.35 -5.52 10.68
C ALA A 230 -23.09 -6.84 10.94
N GLY A 231 -22.77 -7.61 12.00
CA GLY A 231 -23.36 -8.93 12.25
C GLY A 231 -22.99 -9.99 11.20
N ALA A 232 -21.91 -9.79 10.48
CA ALA A 232 -21.41 -10.68 9.43
C ALA A 232 -20.56 -11.85 9.99
N GLU A 233 -19.61 -12.35 9.21
CA GLU A 233 -18.73 -13.46 9.60
C GLU A 233 -17.87 -13.12 10.81
N GLU A 234 -17.74 -14.09 11.72
CA GLU A 234 -16.82 -13.99 12.83
C GLU A 234 -15.46 -14.59 12.45
N PHE A 235 -14.43 -13.77 12.47
CA PHE A 235 -13.04 -14.16 12.33
C PHE A 235 -12.15 -13.28 13.20
N ARG A 236 -10.95 -13.75 13.47
CA ARG A 236 -9.94 -12.99 14.23
C ARG A 236 -8.79 -12.62 13.33
N ILE A 237 -8.26 -11.42 13.50
CA ILE A 237 -7.02 -10.99 12.85
C ILE A 237 -5.88 -11.15 13.84
N ALA A 238 -4.93 -12.00 13.50
CA ALA A 238 -3.66 -12.11 14.17
C ALA A 238 -2.70 -11.03 13.66
N TRP A 239 -2.02 -10.36 14.57
CA TRP A 239 -1.04 -9.33 14.26
C TRP A 239 0.34 -9.97 14.05
N ARG A 240 0.71 -10.21 12.80
CA ARG A 240 2.04 -10.73 12.44
C ARG A 240 2.95 -9.58 12.03
N GLN A 241 3.74 -9.10 12.98
CA GLN A 241 4.67 -7.98 12.80
C GLN A 241 5.83 -8.38 11.88
N GLY A 242 6.28 -7.43 11.06
CA GLY A 242 7.51 -7.50 10.29
C GLY A 242 8.33 -6.25 10.44
N ASN A 243 9.59 -6.41 10.85
CA ASN A 243 10.56 -5.33 10.96
C ASN A 243 11.24 -5.11 9.61
N ILE A 244 11.54 -3.86 9.32
CA ILE A 244 12.11 -3.40 8.05
C ILE A 244 13.24 -2.41 8.37
N ALA A 245 14.33 -2.49 7.63
CA ALA A 245 15.41 -1.51 7.67
C ALA A 245 15.61 -0.91 6.27
N VAL A 246 15.77 0.40 6.21
CA VAL A 246 16.07 1.16 4.98
C VAL A 246 17.49 1.68 5.05
N LEU A 247 18.27 1.41 4.02
CA LEU A 247 19.62 1.92 3.83
C LEU A 247 19.58 3.16 2.94
N ASP A 248 20.58 4.01 3.07
CA ASP A 248 20.80 5.17 2.20
C ASP A 248 20.92 4.77 0.73
N LYS A 249 20.68 5.70 -0.18
CA LYS A 249 20.74 5.49 -1.64
C LYS A 249 22.09 4.89 -2.07
N GLU A 250 22.04 3.94 -2.98
CA GLU A 250 23.18 3.30 -3.60
C GLU A 250 23.16 3.51 -5.12
N PRO A 251 24.34 3.57 -5.78
CA PRO A 251 24.42 3.82 -7.23
C PRO A 251 23.69 2.76 -8.08
N ARG A 252 23.60 1.53 -7.57
CA ARG A 252 22.88 0.42 -8.19
C ARG A 252 21.93 -0.22 -7.20
N ALA A 253 20.65 -0.12 -7.49
CA ALA A 253 19.63 -0.82 -6.71
C ALA A 253 19.74 -2.34 -6.92
N ILE A 254 19.63 -3.10 -5.82
CA ILE A 254 19.65 -4.56 -5.82
C ILE A 254 18.28 -5.06 -6.28
N MET A 255 18.26 -6.12 -7.14
CA MET A 255 17.03 -6.83 -7.40
C MET A 255 16.54 -7.57 -6.14
N PRO A 256 15.24 -7.88 -6.00
CA PRO A 256 14.76 -8.65 -4.86
C PRO A 256 15.44 -10.03 -4.76
N LEU A 257 16.17 -10.26 -3.68
CA LEU A 257 16.80 -11.52 -3.33
C LEU A 257 16.09 -12.13 -2.13
N TYR A 258 15.69 -13.38 -2.26
CA TYR A 258 14.97 -14.16 -1.25
C TYR A 258 15.81 -15.36 -0.83
N PRO A 259 15.75 -15.79 0.44
CA PRO A 259 16.13 -17.12 0.80
C PRO A 259 15.04 -18.12 0.39
N VAL A 260 15.35 -19.39 0.39
CA VAL A 260 14.32 -20.43 0.31
C VAL A 260 13.33 -20.27 1.47
N PRO A 261 12.01 -20.27 1.20
CA PRO A 261 11.00 -20.08 2.23
C PRO A 261 10.96 -21.26 3.22
N THR A 262 10.65 -20.93 4.47
CA THR A 262 10.36 -21.90 5.52
C THR A 262 8.85 -22.02 5.74
N PRO A 263 8.36 -23.02 6.48
CA PRO A 263 6.94 -23.12 6.83
C PRO A 263 6.40 -21.88 7.59
N VAL A 264 7.29 -21.12 8.25
CA VAL A 264 6.92 -19.95 9.07
C VAL A 264 6.90 -18.66 8.25
N SER A 265 7.85 -18.47 7.33
CA SER A 265 7.97 -17.21 6.57
C SER A 265 8.77 -17.37 5.28
N LYS A 266 8.65 -16.37 4.40
CA LYS A 266 9.50 -16.24 3.20
C LYS A 266 10.96 -15.90 3.53
N GLY A 267 11.29 -15.70 4.81
CA GLY A 267 12.59 -15.23 5.26
C GLY A 267 12.81 -13.73 5.04
N VAL A 268 14.01 -13.28 5.39
CA VAL A 268 14.46 -11.90 5.18
C VAL A 268 14.82 -11.71 3.71
N ILE A 269 14.37 -10.63 3.13
CA ILE A 269 14.55 -10.28 1.72
C ILE A 269 15.41 -9.01 1.65
N VAL A 270 16.34 -8.95 0.72
CA VAL A 270 17.07 -7.72 0.38
C VAL A 270 16.58 -7.25 -0.98
N THR A 271 16.22 -5.99 -1.11
CA THR A 271 15.68 -5.43 -2.35
C THR A 271 16.04 -3.96 -2.51
N GLY A 272 16.12 -3.50 -3.75
CA GLY A 272 16.11 -2.08 -4.07
C GLY A 272 14.73 -1.45 -3.88
N THR A 273 14.68 -0.13 -4.03
CA THR A 273 13.46 0.65 -4.14
C THR A 273 13.44 1.45 -5.44
N VAL A 274 12.30 1.99 -5.81
CA VAL A 274 12.17 2.89 -6.98
C VAL A 274 12.95 4.20 -6.80
N HIS A 275 13.44 4.47 -5.60
CA HIS A 275 14.21 5.67 -5.23
C HIS A 275 15.68 5.38 -4.89
N ASP A 276 16.20 4.24 -5.33
CA ASP A 276 17.61 3.81 -5.21
C ASP A 276 18.09 3.55 -3.76
N ASN A 277 17.18 3.44 -2.80
CA ASN A 277 17.47 2.92 -1.48
C ASN A 277 17.55 1.38 -1.53
N THR A 278 18.27 0.77 -0.58
CA THR A 278 18.15 -0.66 -0.30
C THR A 278 17.24 -0.88 0.91
N VAL A 279 16.33 -1.85 0.81
CA VAL A 279 15.43 -2.25 1.90
C VAL A 279 15.72 -3.69 2.30
N ILE A 280 15.85 -3.92 3.59
CA ILE A 280 15.88 -5.24 4.20
C ILE A 280 14.52 -5.49 4.84
N THR A 281 13.81 -6.52 4.41
CA THR A 281 12.43 -6.84 4.82
C THR A 281 12.22 -8.35 4.84
N ALA A 282 11.41 -8.96 5.61
CA ALA A 282 10.93 -8.53 6.89
C ALA A 282 10.93 -9.74 7.83
N THR A 283 11.10 -9.52 9.11
CA THR A 283 10.87 -10.56 10.11
C THR A 283 9.40 -11.00 10.14
N ALA A 284 9.07 -12.01 10.92
CA ALA A 284 7.70 -12.50 11.07
C ALA A 284 7.50 -12.96 12.51
N ALA A 285 7.13 -12.02 13.39
CA ALA A 285 6.86 -12.28 14.81
C ALA A 285 5.38 -12.08 15.12
N MET A 286 4.80 -12.98 15.91
CA MET A 286 3.47 -12.74 16.47
C MET A 286 3.60 -11.74 17.61
N ARG A 287 2.79 -10.69 17.57
CA ARG A 287 2.79 -9.59 18.55
C ARG A 287 1.37 -9.22 18.94
N ASP A 288 1.23 -8.39 19.96
CA ASP A 288 -0.05 -7.80 20.33
C ASP A 288 -0.57 -6.86 19.22
N PRO A 289 -1.89 -6.77 19.04
CA PRO A 289 -2.48 -5.89 18.06
C PRO A 289 -2.04 -4.43 18.25
N GLY A 290 -1.53 -3.81 17.19
CA GLY A 290 -1.05 -2.43 17.20
C GLY A 290 0.42 -2.26 17.60
N ASP A 291 1.13 -3.32 17.97
CA ASP A 291 2.57 -3.25 18.23
C ASP A 291 3.32 -2.98 16.92
N VAL A 292 3.91 -1.80 16.83
CA VAL A 292 4.74 -1.33 15.69
C VAL A 292 6.15 -0.94 16.15
N ASP A 293 6.53 -1.31 17.36
CA ASP A 293 7.87 -1.06 17.90
C ASP A 293 8.92 -1.92 17.20
N THR A 294 10.12 -1.39 17.09
CA THR A 294 11.28 -2.12 16.57
C THR A 294 12.15 -2.60 17.73
N TYR A 295 12.32 -3.91 17.86
CA TYR A 295 13.12 -4.53 18.90
C TYR A 295 14.51 -4.86 18.40
N ALA A 296 15.54 -4.67 19.24
CA ALA A 296 16.94 -4.93 18.86
C ALA A 296 17.14 -6.36 18.34
N ALA A 297 16.56 -7.36 19.00
CA ALA A 297 16.66 -8.75 18.58
C ALA A 297 16.06 -9.00 17.17
N ASP A 298 14.97 -8.32 16.84
CA ASP A 298 14.35 -8.43 15.50
C ASP A 298 15.22 -7.75 14.44
N VAL A 299 15.84 -6.62 14.78
CA VAL A 299 16.79 -5.93 13.89
C VAL A 299 18.03 -6.80 13.66
N ASP A 300 18.58 -7.41 14.70
CA ASP A 300 19.73 -8.32 14.59
C ASP A 300 19.42 -9.53 13.69
N ALA A 301 18.24 -10.14 13.88
CA ALA A 301 17.75 -11.24 13.02
C ALA A 301 17.58 -10.79 11.56
N LEU A 302 17.05 -9.57 11.36
CA LEU A 302 16.88 -8.97 10.03
C LEU A 302 18.24 -8.80 9.33
N LEU A 303 19.25 -8.26 10.04
CA LEU A 303 20.59 -8.04 9.49
C LEU A 303 21.35 -9.36 9.23
N ALA A 304 21.20 -10.34 10.12
CA ALA A 304 21.77 -11.67 9.91
C ALA A 304 21.21 -12.35 8.66
N GLY A 305 19.87 -12.30 8.48
CA GLY A 305 19.21 -12.82 7.28
C GLY A 305 19.65 -12.10 6.00
N ALA A 306 19.82 -10.80 6.05
CA ALA A 306 20.28 -10.00 4.90
C ALA A 306 21.70 -10.39 4.47
N ARG A 307 22.61 -10.57 5.42
CA ARG A 307 23.99 -10.98 5.13
C ARG A 307 24.13 -12.38 4.53
N LYS A 308 23.14 -13.26 4.77
CA LYS A 308 23.09 -14.55 4.07
C LYS A 308 22.89 -14.36 2.56
N LEU A 309 22.16 -13.33 2.14
CA LEU A 309 21.85 -13.06 0.72
C LEU A 309 22.88 -12.14 0.08
N VAL A 310 23.34 -11.12 0.81
CA VAL A 310 24.27 -10.08 0.37
C VAL A 310 25.34 -9.88 1.46
N PRO A 311 26.46 -10.63 1.42
CA PRO A 311 27.47 -10.63 2.49
C PRO A 311 28.16 -9.27 2.70
N ASP A 312 28.32 -8.47 1.65
CA ASP A 312 28.99 -7.17 1.63
C ASP A 312 28.08 -5.99 2.02
N LEU A 313 26.85 -6.25 2.46
CA LEU A 313 25.88 -5.20 2.78
C LEU A 313 26.38 -4.32 3.94
N ASP A 314 26.61 -3.02 3.66
CA ASP A 314 27.04 -2.05 4.67
C ASP A 314 25.87 -1.58 5.55
N THR A 315 25.65 -2.28 6.64
CA THR A 315 24.58 -1.99 7.60
C THR A 315 24.76 -0.67 8.37
N ARG A 316 25.93 -0.02 8.31
CA ARG A 316 26.16 1.33 8.89
C ARG A 316 25.40 2.41 8.13
N ARG A 317 24.93 2.09 6.93
CA ARG A 317 24.13 2.99 6.07
C ARG A 317 22.64 2.93 6.36
N ILE A 318 22.21 2.25 7.39
CA ILE A 318 20.79 2.25 7.80
C ILE A 318 20.40 3.68 8.22
N VAL A 319 19.40 4.23 7.54
CA VAL A 319 18.85 5.56 7.81
C VAL A 319 17.55 5.48 8.62
N ARG A 320 16.83 4.35 8.57
CA ARG A 320 15.59 4.15 9.31
C ARG A 320 15.30 2.67 9.52
N THR A 321 14.67 2.37 10.67
CA THR A 321 13.97 1.11 10.93
C THR A 321 12.51 1.39 11.27
N PHE A 322 11.62 0.48 10.94
CA PHE A 322 10.22 0.54 11.30
C PHE A 322 9.59 -0.85 11.26
N ALA A 323 8.41 -1.00 11.83
CA ALA A 323 7.67 -2.25 11.83
C ALA A 323 6.23 -2.05 11.37
N GLY A 324 5.60 -3.12 10.89
CA GLY A 324 4.19 -3.12 10.49
C GLY A 324 3.53 -4.47 10.71
N GLY A 325 2.24 -4.44 11.01
CA GLY A 325 1.43 -5.64 11.26
C GLY A 325 0.70 -6.11 10.00
N ARG A 326 0.93 -7.37 9.63
CA ARG A 326 0.18 -8.04 8.56
C ARG A 326 -1.15 -8.53 9.10
N ALA A 327 -2.24 -8.25 8.39
CA ALA A 327 -3.58 -8.73 8.72
C ALA A 327 -3.72 -10.22 8.36
N VAL A 328 -3.50 -11.12 9.29
CA VAL A 328 -3.61 -12.58 9.09
C VAL A 328 -4.91 -13.06 9.73
N ILE A 329 -5.81 -13.68 8.97
CA ILE A 329 -6.98 -14.34 9.55
C ILE A 329 -6.53 -15.63 10.22
N GLU A 330 -6.84 -15.79 11.53
CA GLU A 330 -6.52 -17.00 12.27
C GLU A 330 -7.20 -18.23 11.65
N GLY A 331 -6.44 -19.30 11.46
CA GLY A 331 -6.94 -20.53 10.83
C GLY A 331 -7.12 -20.48 9.31
N LEU A 332 -6.98 -19.30 8.68
CA LEU A 332 -7.06 -19.15 7.23
C LEU A 332 -5.73 -18.65 6.67
N ASN A 333 -5.00 -19.51 5.99
CA ASN A 333 -3.75 -19.10 5.31
C ASN A 333 -4.02 -18.53 3.90
N ASP A 334 -5.14 -17.86 3.71
CA ASP A 334 -5.55 -17.29 2.42
C ASP A 334 -6.21 -15.90 2.61
N PHE A 335 -6.63 -15.27 1.53
CA PHE A 335 -7.42 -14.04 1.54
C PHE A 335 -8.91 -14.35 1.62
N LEU A 336 -9.65 -13.57 2.39
CA LEU A 336 -11.12 -13.60 2.40
C LEU A 336 -11.64 -12.51 1.46
N ILE A 337 -11.95 -12.90 0.22
CA ILE A 337 -12.49 -12.00 -0.80
C ILE A 337 -13.80 -12.58 -1.33
N GLY A 338 -14.90 -11.89 -1.10
CA GLY A 338 -16.22 -12.37 -1.54
C GLY A 338 -17.39 -11.72 -0.80
N PRO A 339 -18.63 -12.10 -1.18
CA PRO A 339 -19.82 -11.68 -0.47
C PRO A 339 -19.88 -12.30 0.92
N SER A 340 -20.46 -11.57 1.88
CA SER A 340 -20.84 -12.14 3.17
C SER A 340 -21.95 -13.19 2.95
N ALA A 341 -21.79 -14.34 3.60
CA ALA A 341 -22.84 -15.37 3.62
C ALA A 341 -23.99 -15.02 4.57
N LYS A 342 -23.77 -14.10 5.52
CA LYS A 342 -24.74 -13.71 6.53
C LYS A 342 -25.46 -12.40 6.21
N VAL A 343 -24.78 -11.44 5.60
CA VAL A 343 -25.29 -10.09 5.38
C VAL A 343 -25.28 -9.72 3.91
N PRO A 344 -26.42 -9.83 3.22
CA PRO A 344 -26.52 -9.46 1.82
C PRO A 344 -26.13 -8.00 1.58
N GLY A 345 -25.29 -7.75 0.57
CA GLY A 345 -24.78 -6.42 0.23
C GLY A 345 -23.47 -6.05 0.94
N LEU A 346 -22.99 -6.88 1.88
CA LEU A 346 -21.66 -6.76 2.45
C LEU A 346 -20.67 -7.68 1.71
N PHE A 347 -19.51 -7.15 1.40
CA PHE A 347 -18.41 -7.85 0.73
C PHE A 347 -17.14 -7.69 1.51
N HIS A 348 -16.31 -8.74 1.57
CA HIS A 348 -15.02 -8.73 2.23
C HIS A 348 -13.88 -8.63 1.22
N ALA A 349 -12.85 -7.84 1.57
CA ALA A 349 -11.50 -7.87 1.05
C ALA A 349 -10.55 -7.86 2.26
N ALA A 350 -10.59 -8.96 3.03
CA ALA A 350 -9.97 -9.07 4.36
C ALA A 350 -8.85 -10.12 4.39
N GLY A 351 -8.01 -10.07 5.42
CA GLY A 351 -6.88 -10.98 5.55
C GLY A 351 -5.79 -10.75 4.51
N ILE A 352 -5.76 -9.57 3.91
CA ILE A 352 -4.82 -9.22 2.85
C ILE A 352 -3.44 -8.96 3.45
N GLN A 353 -2.69 -10.02 3.59
CA GLN A 353 -1.27 -10.03 3.97
C GLN A 353 -0.39 -10.14 2.69
N SER A 354 0.90 -10.52 2.82
CA SER A 354 1.70 -10.86 1.62
C SER A 354 1.04 -12.02 0.83
N PRO A 355 0.89 -11.84 -0.49
CA PRO A 355 1.40 -10.81 -1.40
C PRO A 355 0.43 -9.64 -1.70
N GLY A 356 -0.17 -9.02 -0.72
CA GLY A 356 -1.25 -8.04 -0.86
C GLY A 356 -0.92 -6.85 -1.77
N VAL A 357 0.30 -6.29 -1.69
CA VAL A 357 0.72 -5.19 -2.59
C VAL A 357 0.63 -5.65 -4.04
N ALA A 358 1.29 -6.74 -4.39
CA ALA A 358 1.26 -7.28 -5.75
C ALA A 358 -0.15 -7.63 -6.23
N SER A 359 -1.03 -8.02 -5.30
CA SER A 359 -2.39 -8.47 -5.61
C SER A 359 -3.41 -7.35 -5.74
N ALA A 360 -3.12 -6.14 -5.25
CA ALA A 360 -4.11 -5.07 -5.12
C ALA A 360 -4.87 -4.74 -6.43
N PRO A 361 -4.23 -4.64 -7.61
CA PRO A 361 -4.95 -4.42 -8.86
C PRO A 361 -5.92 -5.56 -9.20
N ALA A 362 -5.50 -6.81 -9.02
CA ALA A 362 -6.34 -7.97 -9.33
C ALA A 362 -7.46 -8.19 -8.29
N VAL A 363 -7.23 -7.82 -7.03
CA VAL A 363 -8.30 -7.80 -6.01
C VAL A 363 -9.39 -6.80 -6.41
N ALA A 364 -9.01 -5.65 -6.96
CA ALA A 364 -9.96 -4.66 -7.45
C ALA A 364 -10.77 -5.18 -8.66
N GLU A 365 -10.12 -5.80 -9.67
CA GLU A 365 -10.80 -6.45 -10.77
C GLU A 365 -11.70 -7.63 -10.32
N LEU A 366 -11.28 -8.36 -9.29
CA LEU A 366 -12.06 -9.47 -8.74
C LEU A 366 -13.30 -8.96 -7.99
N MET A 367 -13.17 -7.89 -7.20
CA MET A 367 -14.29 -7.29 -6.48
C MET A 367 -15.36 -6.77 -7.44
N ASP A 368 -14.96 -6.11 -8.53
CA ASP A 368 -15.85 -5.70 -9.62
C ASP A 368 -16.68 -6.89 -10.14
N ARG A 369 -16.03 -8.00 -10.50
CA ARG A 369 -16.72 -9.22 -10.97
C ARG A 369 -17.65 -9.82 -9.90
N ILE A 370 -17.22 -9.82 -8.64
CA ILE A 370 -18.03 -10.33 -7.52
C ILE A 370 -19.30 -9.50 -7.34
N LEU A 371 -19.21 -8.18 -7.42
CA LEU A 371 -20.35 -7.28 -7.33
C LEU A 371 -21.36 -7.56 -8.45
N LEU A 372 -20.90 -7.67 -9.70
CA LEU A 372 -21.73 -8.02 -10.86
C LEU A 372 -22.41 -9.39 -10.68
N GLN A 373 -21.66 -10.40 -10.24
CA GLN A 373 -22.22 -11.75 -9.97
C GLN A 373 -23.24 -11.76 -8.83
N ALA A 374 -23.09 -10.86 -7.86
CA ALA A 374 -24.06 -10.68 -6.78
C ALA A 374 -25.29 -9.86 -7.17
N GLY A 375 -25.40 -9.44 -8.45
CA GLY A 375 -26.55 -8.67 -8.97
C GLY A 375 -26.46 -7.17 -8.76
N VAL A 376 -25.31 -6.64 -8.33
CA VAL A 376 -25.07 -5.19 -8.32
C VAL A 376 -24.97 -4.71 -9.76
N GLN A 377 -25.87 -3.82 -10.15
CA GLN A 377 -25.80 -3.22 -11.49
C GLN A 377 -24.77 -2.09 -11.48
N LEU A 378 -23.75 -2.25 -12.32
CA LEU A 378 -22.70 -1.27 -12.53
C LEU A 378 -22.84 -0.72 -13.95
N THR A 379 -23.06 0.59 -14.07
CA THR A 379 -23.17 1.29 -15.37
C THR A 379 -21.87 1.99 -15.67
N GLU A 380 -21.23 1.67 -16.79
CA GLU A 380 -19.97 2.32 -17.16
C GLU A 380 -20.16 3.82 -17.36
N ARG A 381 -19.26 4.58 -16.80
CA ARG A 381 -19.22 6.04 -16.88
C ARG A 381 -18.64 6.46 -18.24
N PRO A 382 -19.32 7.29 -19.03
CA PRO A 382 -18.84 7.71 -20.35
C PRO A 382 -17.64 8.65 -20.27
N ASP A 383 -17.47 9.37 -19.16
CA ASP A 383 -16.41 10.35 -18.90
C ASP A 383 -15.27 9.79 -18.00
N TRP A 384 -15.16 8.45 -17.90
CA TRP A 384 -14.10 7.80 -17.14
C TRP A 384 -12.71 8.23 -17.58
N GLN A 385 -11.91 8.72 -16.63
CA GLN A 385 -10.52 9.12 -16.82
C GLN A 385 -9.57 8.12 -16.16
N PRO A 386 -9.03 7.14 -16.91
CA PRO A 386 -8.11 6.14 -16.36
C PRO A 386 -6.77 6.73 -15.95
N VAL A 387 -6.35 7.81 -16.61
CA VAL A 387 -5.04 8.43 -16.46
C VAL A 387 -5.09 9.46 -15.34
N ARG A 388 -4.19 9.30 -14.36
CA ARG A 388 -3.93 10.31 -13.34
C ARG A 388 -2.90 11.30 -13.88
N HIS A 389 -3.16 12.57 -13.75
CA HIS A 389 -2.13 13.59 -13.94
C HIS A 389 -1.15 13.53 -12.76
N ALA A 390 -0.06 12.75 -12.95
CA ALA A 390 0.98 12.63 -11.93
C ALA A 390 1.60 14.02 -11.66
N PRO A 391 1.88 14.34 -10.39
CA PRO A 391 2.55 15.59 -10.07
C PRO A 391 3.97 15.62 -10.64
N ALA A 392 4.49 16.83 -10.87
CA ALA A 392 5.88 16.99 -11.24
C ALA A 392 6.79 16.49 -10.10
N ASP A 393 7.77 15.69 -10.44
CA ASP A 393 8.89 15.30 -9.58
C ASP A 393 10.09 16.16 -10.01
N PHE A 394 10.44 17.16 -9.20
CA PHE A 394 11.44 18.15 -9.55
C PHE A 394 12.84 17.53 -9.71
N ASP A 395 13.23 16.65 -8.78
CA ASP A 395 14.56 16.01 -8.79
C ASP A 395 14.79 15.13 -10.03
N ARG A 396 13.72 14.51 -10.56
CA ARG A 396 13.76 13.63 -11.73
C ARG A 396 13.44 14.32 -13.06
N SER A 397 12.98 15.55 -12.99
CA SER A 397 12.68 16.34 -14.18
C SER A 397 13.97 16.74 -14.91
N PRO A 398 14.02 16.71 -16.24
CA PRO A 398 15.12 17.30 -17.01
C PRO A 398 15.32 18.76 -16.66
N ILE A 399 16.56 19.26 -16.79
CA ILE A 399 16.94 20.64 -16.42
C ILE A 399 16.04 21.68 -17.10
N GLU A 400 15.74 21.50 -18.37
CA GLU A 400 14.87 22.40 -19.13
C GLU A 400 13.43 22.43 -18.60
N GLN A 401 12.98 21.33 -17.98
CA GLN A 401 11.69 21.28 -17.30
C GLN A 401 11.75 21.95 -15.93
N GLN A 402 12.83 21.75 -15.17
CA GLN A 402 13.06 22.43 -13.90
C GLN A 402 13.08 23.96 -14.08
N GLU A 403 13.79 24.45 -15.10
CA GLU A 403 13.85 25.88 -15.47
C GLU A 403 12.45 26.44 -15.77
N ARG A 404 11.68 25.74 -16.61
CA ARG A 404 10.28 26.14 -16.91
C ARG A 404 9.37 26.16 -15.67
N LEU A 405 9.54 25.19 -14.76
CA LEU A 405 8.79 25.18 -13.52
C LEU A 405 9.13 26.39 -12.65
N ILE A 406 10.43 26.73 -12.54
CA ILE A 406 10.91 27.89 -11.76
C ILE A 406 10.44 29.22 -12.37
N GLU A 407 10.46 29.35 -13.71
CA GLU A 407 9.94 30.51 -14.42
C GLU A 407 8.44 30.70 -14.21
N ALA A 408 7.67 29.59 -14.20
CA ALA A 408 6.22 29.63 -13.97
C ALA A 408 5.85 29.97 -12.51
N ASP A 409 6.59 29.45 -11.55
CA ASP A 409 6.42 29.74 -10.12
C ASP A 409 7.77 29.64 -9.40
N PRO A 410 8.29 30.78 -8.85
CA PRO A 410 9.56 30.82 -8.10
C PRO A 410 9.61 29.89 -6.88
N ALA A 411 8.47 29.36 -6.40
CA ALA A 411 8.43 28.36 -5.33
C ALA A 411 9.11 27.04 -5.73
N TRP A 412 9.21 26.71 -7.01
CA TRP A 412 9.99 25.58 -7.52
C TRP A 412 11.51 25.76 -7.34
N GLY A 413 12.01 26.99 -7.27
CA GLY A 413 13.42 27.29 -6.98
C GLY A 413 13.77 27.27 -5.48
N ARG A 414 12.78 27.20 -4.58
CA ARG A 414 13.00 27.21 -3.13
C ARG A 414 13.12 25.80 -2.56
N ILE A 415 14.33 25.22 -2.60
CA ILE A 415 14.56 23.86 -2.10
C ILE A 415 14.39 23.79 -0.57
N VAL A 416 13.42 23.02 -0.12
CA VAL A 416 13.08 22.77 1.28
C VAL A 416 13.80 21.52 1.80
N CYS A 417 13.70 20.39 1.11
CA CYS A 417 14.43 19.17 1.45
C CYS A 417 15.64 19.01 0.54
N ARG A 418 16.84 19.17 1.11
CA ARG A 418 18.09 19.09 0.33
C ARG A 418 18.52 17.66 0.00
N CYS A 419 18.14 16.68 0.85
CA CYS A 419 18.54 15.27 0.65
C CYS A 419 17.77 14.60 -0.48
N GLU A 420 16.56 15.08 -0.77
CA GLU A 420 15.65 14.56 -1.80
C GLU A 420 15.29 15.65 -2.82
N THR A 421 16.00 16.78 -2.82
CA THR A 421 15.86 17.92 -3.76
C THR A 421 14.39 18.41 -3.93
N VAL A 422 13.61 18.41 -2.82
CA VAL A 422 12.19 18.77 -2.88
C VAL A 422 11.97 20.27 -2.69
N PRO A 423 11.40 20.98 -3.68
CA PRO A 423 11.06 22.41 -3.58
C PRO A 423 9.76 22.66 -2.79
N GLU A 424 9.54 23.92 -2.41
CA GLU A 424 8.33 24.36 -1.71
C GLU A 424 7.06 24.11 -2.54
N ALA A 425 7.10 24.39 -3.84
CA ALA A 425 5.95 24.21 -4.73
C ALA A 425 5.45 22.74 -4.75
N GLU A 426 6.36 21.76 -4.71
CA GLU A 426 6.00 20.36 -4.68
C GLU A 426 5.33 19.96 -3.35
N ILE A 427 5.79 20.55 -2.22
CA ILE A 427 5.14 20.36 -0.92
C ILE A 427 3.73 20.98 -0.92
N VAL A 428 3.58 22.20 -1.44
CA VAL A 428 2.27 22.86 -1.59
C VAL A 428 1.34 22.02 -2.45
N ALA A 429 1.82 21.53 -3.60
CA ALA A 429 1.06 20.62 -4.45
C ALA A 429 0.61 19.36 -3.70
N ALA A 430 1.48 18.75 -2.87
CA ALA A 430 1.14 17.57 -2.07
C ALA A 430 0.02 17.85 -1.04
N ILE A 431 -0.09 19.07 -0.54
CA ILE A 431 -1.14 19.49 0.41
C ILE A 431 -2.48 19.70 -0.31
N HIS A 432 -2.48 20.29 -1.49
CA HIS A 432 -3.71 20.68 -2.22
C HIS A 432 -4.27 19.60 -3.15
N ARG A 433 -3.61 18.45 -3.30
CA ARG A 433 -4.19 17.29 -4.01
C ARG A 433 -5.45 16.77 -3.32
N VAL A 434 -6.24 15.97 -4.01
CA VAL A 434 -7.42 15.32 -3.45
C VAL A 434 -7.26 13.80 -3.57
N PRO A 435 -7.08 13.11 -2.45
CA PRO A 435 -6.95 13.58 -1.06
C PRO A 435 -5.54 14.11 -0.74
N GLY A 436 -5.45 15.32 -0.20
CA GLY A 436 -4.19 16.01 0.09
C GLY A 436 -3.55 15.63 1.42
N ALA A 437 -2.27 16.00 1.61
CA ALA A 437 -1.55 15.82 2.86
C ALA A 437 -2.07 16.77 3.94
N VAL A 438 -2.22 16.25 5.16
CA VAL A 438 -2.65 17.04 6.34
C VAL A 438 -1.66 16.92 7.51
N SER A 439 -0.52 16.28 7.29
CA SER A 439 0.51 16.04 8.29
C SER A 439 1.90 16.01 7.65
N VAL A 440 2.96 16.08 8.46
CA VAL A 440 4.35 16.06 7.97
C VAL A 440 4.65 14.73 7.26
N GLU A 441 4.27 13.60 7.84
CA GLU A 441 4.43 12.28 7.22
C GLU A 441 3.51 12.11 5.98
N GLY A 442 2.36 12.81 5.94
CA GLY A 442 1.50 12.90 4.77
C GLY A 442 2.17 13.59 3.58
N VAL A 443 2.86 14.71 3.82
CA VAL A 443 3.72 15.40 2.84
C VAL A 443 4.85 14.47 2.39
N LYS A 444 5.56 13.87 3.34
CA LYS A 444 6.66 12.95 3.10
C LYS A 444 6.28 11.79 2.16
N ARG A 445 5.11 11.17 2.34
CA ARG A 445 4.62 10.09 1.47
C ARG A 445 4.25 10.53 0.06
N ARG A 446 4.00 11.83 -0.17
CA ARG A 446 3.60 12.37 -1.49
C ARG A 446 4.74 12.98 -2.29
N CYS A 447 5.75 13.55 -1.61
CA CYS A 447 6.86 14.23 -2.29
C CYS A 447 8.23 13.92 -1.69
N ARG A 448 8.35 12.90 -0.82
CA ARG A 448 9.60 12.44 -0.20
C ARG A 448 10.33 13.45 0.70
N ALA A 449 9.79 14.64 0.95
CA ALA A 449 10.40 15.59 1.88
C ALA A 449 10.58 14.96 3.27
N GLY A 450 11.84 14.71 3.69
CA GLY A 450 12.18 14.05 4.94
C GLY A 450 12.56 12.56 4.84
N MET A 451 12.56 11.95 3.65
CA MET A 451 12.95 10.54 3.46
C MET A 451 14.47 10.33 3.30
N GLY A 452 15.24 11.39 3.02
CA GLY A 452 16.69 11.27 2.84
C GLY A 452 17.44 11.02 4.15
N ARG A 453 18.77 10.91 4.05
CA ARG A 453 19.66 10.48 5.13
C ARG A 453 19.53 11.24 6.46
N CYS A 454 19.12 12.51 6.44
CA CYS A 454 18.93 13.29 7.68
C CYS A 454 17.58 13.04 8.37
N GLN A 455 16.68 12.27 7.76
CA GLN A 455 15.36 11.88 8.30
C GLN A 455 14.59 13.07 8.91
N SER A 456 14.36 14.11 8.10
CA SER A 456 13.68 15.36 8.46
C SER A 456 14.46 16.35 9.34
N GLY A 457 15.69 16.04 9.76
CA GLY A 457 16.47 16.87 10.68
C GLY A 457 16.64 18.34 10.25
N PHE A 458 16.58 18.66 8.94
CA PHE A 458 16.69 20.02 8.42
C PHE A 458 15.40 20.59 7.84
N CYS A 459 14.55 19.76 7.23
CA CYS A 459 13.39 20.24 6.49
C CYS A 459 12.11 20.33 7.34
N GLN A 460 11.99 19.55 8.42
CA GLN A 460 10.75 19.42 9.20
C GLN A 460 10.14 20.76 9.63
N SER A 461 10.94 21.65 10.21
CA SER A 461 10.46 22.97 10.66
C SER A 461 9.93 23.86 9.53
N ARG A 462 10.44 23.68 8.30
CA ARG A 462 9.94 24.36 7.11
C ARG A 462 8.65 23.71 6.62
N VAL A 463 8.58 22.38 6.59
CA VAL A 463 7.38 21.62 6.22
C VAL A 463 6.23 21.97 7.17
N VAL A 464 6.46 22.02 8.50
CA VAL A 464 5.46 22.45 9.49
C VAL A 464 4.92 23.83 9.17
N ARG A 465 5.79 24.80 8.86
CA ARG A 465 5.36 26.18 8.52
C ARG A 465 4.56 26.24 7.21
N ILE A 466 4.95 25.44 6.22
CA ILE A 466 4.20 25.37 4.96
C ILE A 466 2.82 24.75 5.22
N LEU A 467 2.75 23.63 5.94
CA LEU A 467 1.49 22.98 6.32
C LEU A 467 0.57 23.95 7.08
N ALA A 468 1.09 24.63 8.12
CA ALA A 468 0.31 25.60 8.90
C ALA A 468 -0.26 26.72 8.02
N ARG A 469 0.56 27.26 7.10
CA ARG A 469 0.14 28.29 6.15
C ARG A 469 -0.96 27.79 5.21
N GLU A 470 -0.74 26.66 4.57
CA GLU A 470 -1.65 26.11 3.54
C GLU A 470 -2.97 25.58 4.13
N LEU A 471 -2.94 25.07 5.37
CA LEU A 471 -4.12 24.58 6.07
C LEU A 471 -4.83 25.67 6.89
N GLY A 472 -4.23 26.87 7.01
CA GLY A 472 -4.81 28.00 7.76
C GLY A 472 -4.88 27.74 9.27
N CYS A 473 -3.90 27.04 9.84
CA CYS A 473 -3.84 26.68 11.27
C CYS A 473 -2.52 27.13 11.92
N GLY A 474 -2.41 26.98 13.24
CA GLY A 474 -1.15 27.24 13.95
C GLY A 474 -0.13 26.12 13.75
N PRO A 475 1.18 26.38 13.90
CA PRO A 475 2.19 25.34 13.89
C PRO A 475 1.97 24.26 14.96
N GLU A 476 1.35 24.61 16.08
CA GLU A 476 0.95 23.75 17.18
C GLU A 476 -0.15 22.74 16.81
N ASP A 477 -0.95 23.03 15.77
CA ASP A 477 -2.00 22.16 15.27
C ASP A 477 -1.48 21.14 14.24
N VAL A 478 -0.26 21.34 13.73
CA VAL A 478 0.34 20.44 12.74
C VAL A 478 0.82 19.16 13.38
N LEU A 479 0.30 18.04 12.90
CA LEU A 479 0.65 16.71 13.37
C LEU A 479 1.86 16.14 12.62
N LEU A 480 2.64 15.30 13.28
CA LEU A 480 3.66 14.49 12.62
C LEU A 480 3.00 13.49 11.68
N GLU A 481 2.03 12.73 12.13
CA GLU A 481 1.30 11.74 11.33
C GLU A 481 -0.21 11.77 11.62
N ASP A 482 -0.67 11.24 12.74
CA ASP A 482 -2.08 11.17 13.11
C ASP A 482 -2.31 11.75 14.53
N ARG A 483 -3.53 11.66 15.03
CA ARG A 483 -3.92 12.22 16.34
C ARG A 483 -2.96 11.81 17.44
N GLY A 484 -2.61 12.78 18.28
CA GLY A 484 -1.66 12.57 19.39
C GLY A 484 -0.20 12.72 19.01
N SER A 485 0.13 12.99 17.73
CA SER A 485 1.52 13.15 17.26
C SER A 485 1.91 14.61 17.03
N TRP A 486 1.60 15.51 17.97
CA TRP A 486 2.01 16.91 17.88
C TRP A 486 3.52 17.07 17.88
N ILE A 487 4.01 18.00 17.07
CA ILE A 487 5.45 18.31 16.95
C ILE A 487 5.80 19.50 17.84
N VAL A 488 4.85 20.43 18.02
CA VAL A 488 4.99 21.65 18.80
C VAL A 488 3.95 21.60 19.92
N ASP A 489 4.43 21.73 21.17
CA ASP A 489 3.58 21.65 22.35
C ASP A 489 2.88 22.98 22.70
N GLY A 490 3.34 24.09 22.15
CA GLY A 490 2.78 25.42 22.36
C GLY A 490 3.79 26.55 22.12
N ARG A 491 3.35 27.77 22.34
CA ARG A 491 4.18 28.99 22.18
C ARG A 491 4.77 29.42 23.52
N LEU A 492 6.09 29.55 23.61
CA LEU A 492 6.82 29.97 24.82
C LEU A 492 6.38 31.32 25.39
N LYS A 493 5.76 32.22 24.60
CA LYS A 493 5.37 33.57 24.99
C LYS A 493 3.86 33.77 25.21
N GLU A 494 3.04 32.79 24.96
CA GLU A 494 1.62 32.81 25.32
C GLU A 494 1.53 32.35 26.77
N GLY A 495 1.33 33.32 27.67
CA GLY A 495 1.48 33.22 29.09
C GLY A 495 0.71 32.07 29.73
N ARG A 496 1.31 31.53 30.75
CA ARG A 496 0.71 30.69 31.76
C ARG A 496 -0.42 31.40 32.48
#